data_7f62cbb0bcd01b8133bdec7160acb387
#
_entry.id   7f62cbb0bcd01b8133bdec7160acb387
#
_cell.length_a   1.000
_cell.length_b   1.000
_cell.length_c   1.000
_cell.angle_alpha   90.00
_cell.angle_beta   90.00
_cell.angle_gamma   90.00
#
_symmetry.space_group_name_H-M   'P 1'
#
loop_
_entity.id
_entity.type
_entity.pdbx_description
1 polymer ?
#
loop_
_entity_poly.entity_id
_entity_poly.type
_entity_poly.pdbx_seq_one_letter_code
_entity_poly.pdbx_strand_id
1 'polypeptide(L)'
;DLHPRVRRQRQMCIRDRFKVNIFNVRNEHVITDGDRLQQVFMNLLSNAIKYTPEGGKISLTINELKSELPTKGNYEFIFTDNGIGMPDEYMQHIFEPFARAKDESISKIQGTGLGLAITQNIVQMMNGTIEVQSRPGTGSIFTVSVPLELQLKEEQEHEELNGLPVLVVDDEPAVCESAAMLLQELGMRGSWVLSGAEAVERVVEAHERHDDFYAVILDWKMPDMDGLETVRVIRRRVGAKVPIIIISAYDYSNIEKEFIDAGADAFISKPLFKSKMLHVLQLFCDTCKDTCDGEAVPELHNELAGKRVLLVEDNELNREIAVELLEMQGLQVESAENGKSAVELFVRSAPGYYDVVLMDIQMPVMDGYEATAAIRALPRQDAVRIPILALTANAFVTDVGKAKNAGMNDHITKPINLEVLFATLYKWLV
;
A
#
# COMPACT_ATOMS: atom_id res chain seq x y z
N ASP A 1 12.07 6.52 26.25
CA ASP A 1 11.05 5.45 26.28
C ASP A 1 9.67 6.06 26.51
N LEU A 2 8.95 6.27 25.43
CA LEU A 2 7.56 6.73 25.49
C LEU A 2 6.65 5.54 25.73
N HIS A 3 5.69 5.70 26.65
CA HIS A 3 4.72 4.69 27.03
C HIS A 3 3.98 4.16 25.76
N PRO A 4 3.70 2.84 25.61
CA PRO A 4 3.06 2.26 24.42
C PRO A 4 1.74 2.92 23.98
N ARG A 5 0.98 3.50 24.92
CA ARG A 5 -0.23 4.29 24.61
C ARG A 5 0.07 5.60 23.86
N VAL A 6 1.18 6.27 24.20
CA VAL A 6 1.57 7.52 23.54
C VAL A 6 2.13 7.25 22.12
N ARG A 7 2.82 6.11 21.93
CA ARG A 7 3.23 5.63 20.60
C ARG A 7 2.02 5.32 19.71
N ARG A 8 1.03 4.58 20.21
CA ARG A 8 -0.22 4.29 19.46
C ARG A 8 -1.00 5.56 19.10
N GLN A 9 -1.07 6.54 19.99
CA GLN A 9 -1.70 7.84 19.67
C GLN A 9 -0.93 8.62 18.61
N ARG A 10 0.42 8.58 18.59
CA ARG A 10 1.22 9.20 17.52
C ARG A 10 1.02 8.53 16.17
N GLN A 11 0.95 7.21 16.12
CA GLN A 11 0.70 6.45 14.88
C GLN A 11 -0.73 6.67 14.35
N MET A 12 -1.74 6.66 15.19
CA MET A 12 -3.11 7.06 14.79
C MET A 12 -3.15 8.48 14.20
N CYS A 13 -2.35 9.40 14.74
CA CYS A 13 -2.25 10.77 14.22
C CYS A 13 -1.57 10.90 12.85
N ILE A 14 -0.68 9.99 12.44
CA ILE A 14 -0.01 10.03 11.12
C ILE A 14 -0.94 9.45 10.05
N ARG A 15 -1.69 8.40 10.34
CA ARG A 15 -2.63 7.75 9.40
C ARG A 15 -3.72 8.68 8.89
N ASP A 16 -4.28 9.52 9.75
CA ASP A 16 -5.31 10.51 9.35
C ASP A 16 -4.76 11.70 8.56
N ARG A 17 -3.44 11.76 8.33
CA ARG A 17 -2.73 12.92 7.76
C ARG A 17 -2.13 12.67 6.39
N PHE A 18 -1.96 11.41 6.00
CA PHE A 18 -1.34 11.04 4.74
C PHE A 18 -2.40 10.60 3.73
N LYS A 19 -2.48 11.32 2.60
CA LYS A 19 -3.37 10.98 1.49
C LYS A 19 -2.55 10.59 0.26
N VAL A 20 -2.97 9.53 -0.43
CA VAL A 20 -2.45 9.16 -1.75
C VAL A 20 -3.56 9.39 -2.77
N ASN A 21 -3.27 10.22 -3.76
CA ASN A 21 -4.18 10.52 -4.86
C ASN A 21 -3.57 10.03 -6.17
N ILE A 22 -4.36 9.38 -7.00
CA ILE A 22 -3.95 8.95 -8.33
C ILE A 22 -4.88 9.58 -9.33
N PHE A 23 -4.31 10.30 -10.30
CA PHE A 23 -5.08 10.95 -11.37
C PHE A 23 -4.46 10.61 -12.72
N ASN A 24 -5.33 10.32 -13.69
CA ASN A 24 -4.94 10.11 -15.09
C ASN A 24 -3.88 9.00 -15.33
N VAL A 25 -3.73 8.04 -14.42
CA VAL A 25 -2.82 6.91 -14.61
C VAL A 25 -3.54 5.83 -15.42
N ARG A 26 -3.13 5.66 -16.67
CA ARG A 26 -3.65 4.66 -17.60
C ARG A 26 -2.82 3.38 -17.57
N ASN A 27 -1.51 3.55 -17.44
CA ASN A 27 -0.57 2.44 -17.43
C ASN A 27 -0.08 2.20 -16.00
N GLU A 28 -0.65 1.22 -15.33
CA GLU A 28 -0.33 0.88 -13.94
C GLU A 28 0.95 0.05 -13.81
N HIS A 29 1.32 -0.67 -14.87
CA HIS A 29 2.47 -1.55 -14.89
C HIS A 29 3.62 -0.92 -15.63
N VAL A 30 4.71 -0.66 -14.89
CA VAL A 30 5.93 -0.04 -15.42
C VAL A 30 7.16 -0.86 -15.06
N ILE A 31 8.17 -0.79 -15.90
CA ILE A 31 9.47 -1.41 -15.67
C ILE A 31 10.44 -0.31 -15.25
N THR A 32 10.98 -0.42 -14.04
CA THR A 32 11.91 0.56 -13.48
C THR A 32 12.82 -0.09 -12.42
N ASP A 33 13.87 0.64 -12.02
CA ASP A 33 14.65 0.30 -10.82
C ASP A 33 13.85 0.67 -9.57
N GLY A 34 13.11 -0.32 -9.04
CA GLY A 34 12.20 -0.15 -7.90
C GLY A 34 12.91 0.34 -6.64
N ASP A 35 14.14 -0.14 -6.36
CA ASP A 35 14.89 0.23 -5.16
C ASP A 35 15.27 1.72 -5.17
N ARG A 36 15.67 2.23 -6.33
CA ARG A 36 16.00 3.64 -6.51
C ARG A 36 14.78 4.53 -6.40
N LEU A 37 13.68 4.15 -7.04
CA LEU A 37 12.43 4.91 -6.95
C LEU A 37 11.90 4.92 -5.51
N GLN A 38 11.96 3.78 -4.82
CA GLN A 38 11.62 3.69 -3.41
C GLN A 38 12.50 4.61 -2.54
N GLN A 39 13.81 4.66 -2.80
CA GLN A 39 14.72 5.55 -2.07
C GLN A 39 14.35 7.03 -2.25
N VAL A 40 13.95 7.44 -3.46
CA VAL A 40 13.43 8.78 -3.73
C VAL A 40 12.20 9.05 -2.87
N PHE A 41 11.23 8.15 -2.87
CA PHE A 41 9.98 8.29 -2.13
C PHE A 41 10.23 8.35 -0.63
N MET A 42 11.04 7.43 -0.09
CA MET A 42 11.36 7.39 1.33
C MET A 42 12.05 8.68 1.80
N ASN A 43 12.97 9.24 1.00
CA ASN A 43 13.63 10.48 1.34
C ASN A 43 12.66 11.67 1.38
N LEU A 44 11.77 11.78 0.38
CA LEU A 44 10.82 12.89 0.30
C LEU A 44 9.70 12.76 1.36
N LEU A 45 9.14 11.57 1.55
CA LEU A 45 8.12 11.32 2.58
C LEU A 45 8.67 11.48 3.99
N SER A 46 9.87 10.97 4.27
CA SER A 46 10.53 11.15 5.56
C SER A 46 10.76 12.63 5.88
N ASN A 47 11.15 13.43 4.88
CA ASN A 47 11.27 14.86 5.05
C ASN A 47 9.91 15.52 5.31
N ALA A 48 8.87 15.19 4.54
CA ALA A 48 7.52 15.71 4.76
C ALA A 48 7.02 15.40 6.18
N ILE A 49 7.16 14.16 6.65
CA ILE A 49 6.75 13.75 8.01
C ILE A 49 7.55 14.51 9.08
N LYS A 50 8.84 14.67 8.86
CA LYS A 50 9.78 15.27 9.81
C LYS A 50 9.54 16.77 10.01
N TYR A 51 9.18 17.48 8.93
CA TYR A 51 9.02 18.93 8.94
C TYR A 51 7.55 19.39 9.02
N THR A 52 6.61 18.46 9.08
CA THR A 52 5.19 18.76 9.29
C THR A 52 4.81 18.58 10.75
N PRO A 53 4.31 19.62 11.44
CA PRO A 53 3.91 19.52 12.84
C PRO A 53 2.69 18.62 13.05
N GLU A 54 2.41 18.28 14.30
CA GLU A 54 1.19 17.54 14.67
C GLU A 54 -0.07 18.26 14.15
N GLY A 55 -1.01 17.53 13.50
CA GLY A 55 -2.20 18.09 12.86
C GLY A 55 -1.98 18.56 11.43
N GLY A 56 -0.75 18.56 10.93
CA GLY A 56 -0.46 18.91 9.54
C GLY A 56 -0.91 17.81 8.55
N LYS A 57 -0.92 18.12 7.27
CA LYS A 57 -1.35 17.23 6.18
C LYS A 57 -0.19 16.96 5.24
N ILE A 58 -0.09 15.72 4.78
CA ILE A 58 0.89 15.27 3.78
C ILE A 58 0.11 14.53 2.69
N SER A 59 0.44 14.77 1.44
CA SER A 59 -0.14 14.03 0.33
C SER A 59 0.89 13.67 -0.72
N LEU A 60 0.69 12.51 -1.34
CA LEU A 60 1.37 12.07 -2.55
C LEU A 60 0.33 12.03 -3.67
N THR A 61 0.58 12.79 -4.73
CA THR A 61 -0.25 12.74 -5.94
C THR A 61 0.57 12.12 -7.06
N ILE A 62 -0.01 11.16 -7.76
CA ILE A 62 0.60 10.45 -8.89
C ILE A 62 -0.21 10.77 -10.14
N ASN A 63 0.46 11.30 -11.15
CA ASN A 63 -0.12 11.62 -12.46
C ASN A 63 0.68 10.91 -13.56
N GLU A 64 -0.01 10.42 -14.58
CA GLU A 64 0.61 10.03 -15.84
C GLU A 64 0.37 11.15 -16.87
N LEU A 65 1.47 11.72 -17.37
CA LEU A 65 1.44 12.76 -18.40
C LEU A 65 1.54 12.14 -19.78
N LYS A 66 1.04 12.83 -20.80
CA LYS A 66 1.19 12.39 -22.19
C LYS A 66 2.66 12.21 -22.55
N SER A 67 2.99 11.04 -23.08
CA SER A 67 4.31 10.73 -23.62
C SER A 67 4.28 10.77 -25.15
N GLU A 68 5.37 11.23 -25.74
CA GLU A 68 5.56 11.17 -27.21
C GLU A 68 5.98 9.76 -27.66
N LEU A 69 6.47 8.94 -26.74
CA LEU A 69 6.95 7.58 -27.02
C LEU A 69 5.90 6.56 -26.57
N PRO A 70 5.42 5.67 -27.44
CA PRO A 70 4.39 4.69 -27.12
C PRO A 70 4.83 3.61 -26.10
N THR A 71 6.15 3.45 -25.91
CA THR A 71 6.73 2.47 -24.98
C THR A 71 7.09 3.06 -23.62
N LYS A 72 6.91 4.38 -23.42
CA LYS A 72 7.25 5.07 -22.17
C LYS A 72 6.08 5.95 -21.72
N GLY A 73 5.79 5.90 -20.43
CA GLY A 73 4.91 6.85 -19.74
C GLY A 73 5.74 7.90 -19.01
N ASN A 74 5.30 9.14 -18.99
CA ASN A 74 5.88 10.19 -18.15
C ASN A 74 5.06 10.28 -16.87
N TYR A 75 5.68 9.92 -15.74
CA TYR A 75 5.01 9.93 -14.44
C TYR A 75 5.48 11.12 -13.62
N GLU A 76 4.52 11.79 -13.01
CA GLU A 76 4.75 12.89 -12.10
C GLU A 76 4.28 12.49 -10.71
N PHE A 77 5.21 12.57 -9.74
CA PHE A 77 4.98 12.29 -8.33
C PHE A 77 5.11 13.59 -7.55
N ILE A 78 3.99 14.07 -6.99
CA ILE A 78 3.91 15.34 -6.29
C ILE A 78 3.75 15.07 -4.79
N PHE A 79 4.77 15.40 -4.02
CA PHE A 79 4.80 15.30 -2.56
C PHE A 79 4.48 16.67 -1.98
N THR A 80 3.35 16.79 -1.31
CA THR A 80 2.89 18.05 -0.71
C THR A 80 2.80 17.90 0.80
N ASP A 81 3.35 18.87 1.51
CA ASP A 81 3.17 19.04 2.96
C ASP A 81 2.75 20.47 3.29
N ASN A 82 2.05 20.65 4.40
CA ASN A 82 1.73 21.93 4.98
C ASN A 82 2.59 22.23 6.22
N GLY A 83 3.83 21.81 6.19
CA GLY A 83 4.82 21.96 7.25
C GLY A 83 5.38 23.39 7.38
N ILE A 84 6.55 23.48 8.01
CA ILE A 84 7.22 24.75 8.28
C ILE A 84 7.65 25.51 7.02
N GLY A 85 7.78 24.81 5.88
CA GLY A 85 8.31 25.39 4.64
C GLY A 85 9.77 25.82 4.72
N MET A 86 10.25 26.45 3.66
CA MET A 86 11.65 26.83 3.50
C MET A 86 11.78 28.25 2.96
N PRO A 87 12.78 29.03 3.43
CA PRO A 87 13.09 30.35 2.87
C PRO A 87 13.78 30.23 1.51
N ASP A 88 13.58 31.26 0.65
CA ASP A 88 14.09 31.30 -0.73
C ASP A 88 15.61 31.10 -0.83
N GLU A 89 16.35 31.67 0.13
CA GLU A 89 17.82 31.50 0.21
C GLU A 89 18.24 30.04 0.36
N TYR A 90 17.48 29.25 1.12
CA TYR A 90 17.77 27.83 1.34
C TYR A 90 17.35 26.99 0.14
N MET A 91 16.25 27.33 -0.56
CA MET A 91 15.79 26.60 -1.73
C MET A 91 16.81 26.55 -2.86
N GLN A 92 17.67 27.58 -3.00
CA GLN A 92 18.73 27.61 -4.02
C GLN A 92 19.81 26.53 -3.81
N HIS A 93 19.99 26.08 -2.58
CA HIS A 93 21.05 25.16 -2.17
C HIS A 93 20.53 23.81 -1.64
N ILE A 94 19.21 23.58 -1.69
CA ILE A 94 18.57 22.43 -1.03
C ILE A 94 19.06 21.07 -1.55
N PHE A 95 19.53 20.99 -2.78
CA PHE A 95 20.10 19.81 -3.41
C PHE A 95 21.62 19.69 -3.29
N GLU A 96 22.30 20.65 -2.67
CA GLU A 96 23.72 20.56 -2.41
C GLU A 96 24.00 19.57 -1.26
N PRO A 97 25.06 18.75 -1.37
CA PRO A 97 25.44 17.86 -0.28
C PRO A 97 25.69 18.62 1.03
N PHE A 98 25.19 18.10 2.14
CA PHE A 98 25.31 18.69 3.48
C PHE A 98 24.59 20.02 3.69
N ALA A 99 23.76 20.47 2.75
CA ALA A 99 22.94 21.67 2.92
C ALA A 99 21.98 21.51 4.11
N ARG A 100 21.98 22.50 5.00
CA ARG A 100 21.10 22.59 6.17
C ARG A 100 20.64 24.03 6.37
N ALA A 101 19.39 24.20 6.77
CA ALA A 101 18.90 25.51 7.19
C ALA A 101 19.62 25.96 8.46
N LYS A 102 20.09 27.20 8.50
CA LYS A 102 20.87 27.79 9.61
C LYS A 102 20.02 28.17 10.84
N ASP A 103 18.73 27.85 10.85
CA ASP A 103 17.81 28.25 11.90
C ASP A 103 17.96 27.35 13.13
N GLU A 104 18.17 27.92 14.33
CA GLU A 104 18.39 27.19 15.59
C GLU A 104 17.20 26.28 15.96
N SER A 105 15.99 26.63 15.55
CA SER A 105 14.79 25.81 15.76
C SER A 105 14.77 24.55 14.90
N ILE A 106 15.40 24.58 13.72
CA ILE A 106 15.51 23.48 12.76
C ILE A 106 16.77 22.63 13.05
N SER A 107 17.79 23.21 13.66
CA SER A 107 19.06 22.52 13.96
C SER A 107 18.90 21.33 14.94
N LYS A 108 17.83 21.31 15.73
CA LYS A 108 17.51 20.20 16.65
C LYS A 108 16.98 18.96 15.93
N ILE A 109 16.62 19.08 14.66
CA ILE A 109 16.10 17.98 13.88
C ILE A 109 17.27 17.23 13.24
N GLN A 110 17.50 15.99 13.66
CA GLN A 110 18.61 15.13 13.21
C GLN A 110 18.51 14.81 11.70
N GLY A 111 19.61 14.97 10.95
CA GLY A 111 19.66 14.60 9.52
C GLY A 111 21.06 14.85 8.94
N THR A 112 21.48 14.03 7.99
CA THR A 112 22.82 14.11 7.37
C THR A 112 22.95 15.24 6.34
N GLY A 113 21.84 15.79 5.81
CA GLY A 113 21.85 16.75 4.69
C GLY A 113 22.22 16.12 3.34
N LEU A 114 22.22 14.79 3.23
CA LEU A 114 22.54 14.08 1.99
C LEU A 114 21.30 13.59 1.23
N GLY A 115 20.16 13.44 1.90
CA GLY A 115 18.97 12.80 1.31
C GLY A 115 18.51 13.45 0.02
N LEU A 116 18.34 14.78 -0.02
CA LEU A 116 17.86 15.49 -1.22
C LEU A 116 18.91 15.51 -2.34
N ALA A 117 20.20 15.60 -2.04
CA ALA A 117 21.25 15.48 -3.03
C ALA A 117 21.26 14.07 -3.68
N ILE A 118 21.08 13.02 -2.89
CA ILE A 118 20.94 11.64 -3.37
C ILE A 118 19.67 11.51 -4.22
N THR A 119 18.55 12.07 -3.76
CA THR A 119 17.28 12.08 -4.50
C THR A 119 17.44 12.70 -5.88
N GLN A 120 18.05 13.88 -5.97
CA GLN A 120 18.31 14.55 -7.25
C GLN A 120 19.18 13.71 -8.18
N ASN A 121 20.25 13.12 -7.67
CA ASN A 121 21.12 12.26 -8.47
C ASN A 121 20.38 11.02 -9.00
N ILE A 122 19.56 10.37 -8.17
CA ILE A 122 18.77 9.21 -8.60
C ILE A 122 17.79 9.61 -9.70
N VAL A 123 17.05 10.70 -9.50
CA VAL A 123 16.07 11.20 -10.48
C VAL A 123 16.75 11.55 -11.81
N GLN A 124 17.92 12.19 -11.77
CA GLN A 124 18.72 12.48 -12.97
C GLN A 124 19.21 11.21 -13.67
N MET A 125 19.64 10.20 -12.92
CA MET A 125 20.03 8.89 -13.48
C MET A 125 18.87 8.18 -14.15
N MET A 126 17.63 8.44 -13.71
CA MET A 126 16.38 7.95 -14.32
C MET A 126 15.91 8.84 -15.49
N ASN A 127 16.72 9.81 -15.95
CA ASN A 127 16.38 10.81 -16.96
C ASN A 127 15.17 11.68 -16.58
N GLY A 128 14.95 11.85 -15.30
CA GLY A 128 13.86 12.67 -14.74
C GLY A 128 14.32 14.03 -14.26
N THR A 129 13.37 14.80 -13.75
CA THR A 129 13.58 16.11 -13.12
C THR A 129 12.93 16.14 -11.73
N ILE A 130 13.51 16.92 -10.83
CA ILE A 130 12.92 17.22 -9.53
C ILE A 130 12.86 18.73 -9.36
N GLU A 131 11.69 19.22 -9.00
CA GLU A 131 11.41 20.63 -8.71
C GLU A 131 10.90 20.78 -7.28
N VAL A 132 11.13 21.97 -6.70
CA VAL A 132 10.66 22.31 -5.36
C VAL A 132 10.00 23.67 -5.35
N GLN A 133 8.86 23.76 -4.68
CA GLN A 133 8.18 25.00 -4.36
C GLN A 133 7.91 25.00 -2.86
N SER A 134 8.35 26.04 -2.15
CA SER A 134 8.13 26.14 -0.72
C SER A 134 8.05 27.60 -0.28
N ARG A 135 7.32 27.84 0.81
CA ARG A 135 7.29 29.15 1.48
C ARG A 135 7.25 28.92 2.99
N PRO A 136 7.95 29.76 3.78
CA PRO A 136 7.89 29.68 5.23
C PRO A 136 6.46 29.72 5.76
N GLY A 137 6.10 28.77 6.61
CA GLY A 137 4.78 28.64 7.25
C GLY A 137 3.65 28.10 6.38
N THR A 138 3.89 27.78 5.10
CA THR A 138 2.86 27.23 4.20
C THR A 138 3.13 25.78 3.77
N GLY A 139 4.36 25.27 3.99
CA GLY A 139 4.79 23.94 3.61
C GLY A 139 5.62 23.89 2.34
N SER A 140 5.77 22.69 1.79
CA SER A 140 6.59 22.43 0.61
C SER A 140 5.88 21.51 -0.38
N ILE A 141 6.21 21.68 -1.66
CA ILE A 141 5.77 20.83 -2.77
C ILE A 141 7.02 20.39 -3.51
N PHE A 142 7.27 19.08 -3.55
CA PHE A 142 8.29 18.47 -4.38
C PHE A 142 7.64 17.74 -5.53
N THR A 143 8.01 18.08 -6.76
CA THR A 143 7.53 17.44 -7.98
C THR A 143 8.66 16.67 -8.63
N VAL A 144 8.49 15.35 -8.72
CA VAL A 144 9.44 14.42 -9.38
C VAL A 144 8.79 13.93 -10.66
N SER A 145 9.41 14.21 -11.80
CA SER A 145 8.94 13.74 -13.12
C SER A 145 9.96 12.78 -13.71
N VAL A 146 9.52 11.55 -14.02
CA VAL A 146 10.39 10.49 -14.58
C VAL A 146 9.72 9.78 -15.74
N PRO A 147 10.44 9.52 -16.84
CA PRO A 147 9.99 8.64 -17.91
C PRO A 147 10.20 7.18 -17.47
N LEU A 148 9.14 6.39 -17.44
CA LEU A 148 9.18 4.96 -17.08
C LEU A 148 8.82 4.10 -18.30
N GLU A 149 9.44 2.93 -18.43
CA GLU A 149 9.08 1.99 -19.48
C GLU A 149 7.77 1.31 -19.14
N LEU A 150 6.85 1.28 -20.14
CA LEU A 150 5.56 0.65 -19.96
C LEU A 150 5.69 -0.87 -20.15
N GLN A 151 5.12 -1.62 -19.21
CA GLN A 151 4.87 -3.04 -19.40
C GLN A 151 3.58 -3.17 -20.22
N LEU A 152 3.71 -3.15 -21.54
CA LEU A 152 2.57 -3.34 -22.44
C LEU A 152 2.02 -4.76 -22.22
N LYS A 153 0.91 -4.88 -21.50
CA LYS A 153 0.07 -6.09 -21.55
C LYS A 153 -0.88 -5.91 -22.73
N GLU A 154 -1.16 -7.00 -23.44
CA GLU A 154 -2.26 -6.99 -24.43
C GLU A 154 -3.53 -6.56 -23.69
N GLU A 155 -4.15 -5.47 -24.12
CA GLU A 155 -5.46 -5.05 -23.62
C GLU A 155 -6.45 -6.17 -23.99
N GLN A 156 -6.85 -6.94 -22.99
CA GLN A 156 -7.99 -7.85 -23.17
C GLN A 156 -9.24 -6.98 -23.22
N GLU A 157 -9.92 -7.00 -24.34
CA GLU A 157 -11.25 -6.39 -24.45
C GLU A 157 -12.22 -7.18 -23.57
N HIS A 158 -12.81 -6.51 -22.59
CA HIS A 158 -13.80 -7.09 -21.68
C HIS A 158 -15.20 -6.80 -22.22
N GLU A 159 -15.56 -7.46 -23.34
CA GLU A 159 -16.85 -7.27 -24.02
C GLU A 159 -18.04 -7.47 -23.07
N GLU A 160 -17.89 -8.32 -22.06
CA GLU A 160 -18.92 -8.63 -21.07
C GLU A 160 -19.30 -7.45 -20.16
N LEU A 161 -18.40 -6.48 -19.97
CA LEU A 161 -18.63 -5.29 -19.15
C LEU A 161 -19.08 -4.08 -19.98
N ASN A 162 -19.04 -4.19 -21.31
CA ASN A 162 -19.27 -3.07 -22.19
C ASN A 162 -20.68 -2.50 -22.05
N GLY A 163 -20.77 -1.19 -21.84
CA GLY A 163 -22.02 -0.46 -21.73
C GLY A 163 -22.79 -0.65 -20.42
N LEU A 164 -22.30 -1.45 -19.47
CA LEU A 164 -22.98 -1.64 -18.18
C LEU A 164 -22.90 -0.37 -17.32
N PRO A 165 -24.02 0.06 -16.66
CA PRO A 165 -24.06 1.27 -15.87
C PRO A 165 -23.48 1.07 -14.46
N VAL A 166 -22.54 1.90 -14.04
CA VAL A 166 -21.96 1.91 -12.68
C VAL A 166 -22.14 3.29 -12.06
N LEU A 167 -22.57 3.33 -10.80
CA LEU A 167 -22.67 4.55 -10.02
C LEU A 167 -21.50 4.66 -9.03
N VAL A 168 -20.77 5.76 -9.08
CA VAL A 168 -19.69 6.10 -8.12
C VAL A 168 -20.21 7.14 -7.14
N VAL A 169 -19.91 6.95 -5.87
CA VAL A 169 -20.35 7.83 -4.77
C VAL A 169 -19.17 8.16 -3.89
N ASP A 170 -18.75 9.43 -3.91
CA ASP A 170 -17.63 9.95 -3.10
C ASP A 170 -17.84 11.46 -2.92
N ASP A 171 -17.52 12.02 -1.76
CA ASP A 171 -17.68 13.45 -1.50
C ASP A 171 -16.60 14.33 -2.17
N GLU A 172 -15.54 13.73 -2.70
CA GLU A 172 -14.49 14.42 -3.45
C GLU A 172 -14.75 14.33 -4.98
N PRO A 173 -15.13 15.43 -5.69
CA PRO A 173 -15.44 15.40 -7.13
C PRO A 173 -14.30 14.83 -7.99
N ALA A 174 -13.05 15.14 -7.63
CA ALA A 174 -11.88 14.66 -8.36
C ALA A 174 -11.74 13.12 -8.32
N VAL A 175 -12.12 12.49 -7.21
CA VAL A 175 -12.14 11.02 -7.07
C VAL A 175 -13.23 10.43 -7.94
N CYS A 176 -14.43 11.03 -7.92
CA CYS A 176 -15.56 10.63 -8.76
C CYS A 176 -15.22 10.71 -10.26
N GLU A 177 -14.66 11.82 -10.69
CA GLU A 177 -14.25 12.02 -12.08
C GLU A 177 -13.20 10.99 -12.52
N SER A 178 -12.18 10.77 -11.69
CA SER A 178 -11.13 9.78 -11.96
C SER A 178 -11.70 8.36 -12.05
N ALA A 179 -12.58 7.97 -11.13
CA ALA A 179 -13.23 6.66 -11.15
C ALA A 179 -14.14 6.48 -12.39
N ALA A 180 -14.89 7.53 -12.77
CA ALA A 180 -15.72 7.50 -13.96
C ALA A 180 -14.90 7.36 -15.25
N MET A 181 -13.72 8.00 -15.32
CA MET A 181 -12.77 7.84 -16.44
C MET A 181 -12.25 6.40 -16.52
N LEU A 182 -11.86 5.81 -15.38
CA LEU A 182 -11.41 4.41 -15.34
C LEU A 182 -12.51 3.45 -15.81
N LEU A 183 -13.77 3.67 -15.39
CA LEU A 183 -14.92 2.88 -15.86
C LEU A 183 -15.13 3.03 -17.37
N GLN A 184 -14.98 4.23 -17.90
CA GLN A 184 -15.10 4.48 -19.34
C GLN A 184 -13.98 3.76 -20.13
N GLU A 185 -12.75 3.71 -19.59
CA GLU A 185 -11.66 2.94 -20.20
C GLU A 185 -11.87 1.43 -20.15
N LEU A 186 -12.73 0.94 -19.24
CA LEU A 186 -13.21 -0.45 -19.18
C LEU A 186 -14.42 -0.70 -20.09
N GLY A 187 -14.85 0.29 -20.88
CA GLY A 187 -16.03 0.21 -21.74
C GLY A 187 -17.37 0.39 -21.03
N MET A 188 -17.38 0.68 -19.72
CA MET A 188 -18.57 0.82 -18.90
C MET A 188 -19.13 2.24 -18.93
N ARG A 189 -20.39 2.41 -18.51
CA ARG A 189 -21.04 3.72 -18.35
C ARG A 189 -20.94 4.19 -16.90
N GLY A 190 -19.86 4.89 -16.56
CA GLY A 190 -19.68 5.50 -15.24
C GLY A 190 -20.56 6.75 -15.07
N SER A 191 -21.31 6.82 -13.98
CA SER A 191 -21.97 8.03 -13.49
C SER A 191 -21.59 8.24 -12.02
N TRP A 192 -21.73 9.46 -11.51
CA TRP A 192 -21.33 9.71 -10.13
C TRP A 192 -22.24 10.74 -9.43
N VAL A 193 -22.23 10.68 -8.11
CA VAL A 193 -22.91 11.61 -7.19
C VAL A 193 -21.99 11.90 -5.99
N LEU A 194 -22.23 13.00 -5.29
CA LEU A 194 -21.36 13.49 -4.23
C LEU A 194 -21.86 13.19 -2.80
N SER A 195 -22.98 12.49 -2.66
CA SER A 195 -23.54 12.18 -1.34
C SER A 195 -24.28 10.85 -1.32
N GLY A 196 -24.36 10.23 -0.12
CA GLY A 196 -25.15 9.03 0.09
C GLY A 196 -26.64 9.22 -0.18
N ALA A 197 -27.18 10.39 0.12
CA ALA A 197 -28.60 10.71 -0.11
C ALA A 197 -28.94 10.71 -1.62
N GLU A 198 -28.12 11.38 -2.44
CA GLU A 198 -28.27 11.37 -3.91
C GLU A 198 -28.08 9.96 -4.48
N ALA A 199 -27.15 9.17 -3.91
CA ALA A 199 -26.95 7.79 -4.32
C ALA A 199 -28.22 6.95 -4.10
N VAL A 200 -28.85 7.07 -2.94
CA VAL A 200 -30.12 6.38 -2.65
C VAL A 200 -31.21 6.78 -3.65
N GLU A 201 -31.38 8.08 -3.92
CA GLU A 201 -32.38 8.56 -4.89
C GLU A 201 -32.13 7.98 -6.29
N ARG A 202 -30.88 8.05 -6.77
CA ARG A 202 -30.50 7.55 -8.10
C ARG A 202 -30.72 6.03 -8.24
N VAL A 203 -30.34 5.27 -7.22
CA VAL A 203 -30.47 3.80 -7.22
C VAL A 203 -31.95 3.40 -7.19
N VAL A 204 -32.77 4.07 -6.37
CA VAL A 204 -34.22 3.81 -6.28
C VAL A 204 -34.89 4.17 -7.61
N GLU A 205 -34.58 5.34 -8.18
CA GLU A 205 -35.14 5.78 -9.46
C GLU A 205 -34.82 4.83 -10.63
N ALA A 206 -33.56 4.34 -10.67
CA ALA A 206 -33.13 3.35 -11.65
C ALA A 206 -33.90 2.02 -11.48
N HIS A 207 -34.07 1.59 -10.23
CA HIS A 207 -34.82 0.37 -9.91
C HIS A 207 -36.27 0.45 -10.29
N GLU A 208 -36.94 1.57 -10.03
CA GLU A 208 -38.34 1.80 -10.41
C GLU A 208 -38.53 1.81 -11.95
N ARG A 209 -37.51 2.22 -12.70
CA ARG A 209 -37.50 2.19 -14.18
C ARG A 209 -37.08 0.86 -14.78
N HIS A 210 -36.73 -0.14 -13.96
CA HIS A 210 -36.16 -1.42 -14.41
C HIS A 210 -34.86 -1.27 -15.21
N ASP A 211 -34.08 -0.22 -14.91
CA ASP A 211 -32.73 0.07 -15.45
C ASP A 211 -31.73 0.12 -14.34
N ASP A 212 -31.62 -0.98 -13.61
CA ASP A 212 -30.76 -1.11 -12.42
C ASP A 212 -29.29 -0.87 -12.77
N PHE A 213 -28.56 -0.26 -11.85
CA PHE A 213 -27.11 -0.21 -11.96
C PHE A 213 -26.53 -1.60 -11.87
N TYR A 214 -25.49 -1.86 -12.66
CA TYR A 214 -24.69 -3.07 -12.58
C TYR A 214 -23.97 -3.18 -11.25
N ALA A 215 -23.40 -2.06 -10.76
CA ALA A 215 -22.80 -1.96 -9.45
C ALA A 215 -22.85 -0.52 -8.93
N VAL A 216 -22.80 -0.37 -7.60
CA VAL A 216 -22.60 0.91 -6.90
C VAL A 216 -21.26 0.86 -6.18
N ILE A 217 -20.36 1.78 -6.50
CA ILE A 217 -19.05 1.94 -5.86
C ILE A 217 -19.16 3.11 -4.90
N LEU A 218 -19.06 2.85 -3.59
CA LEU A 218 -19.44 3.77 -2.53
C LEU A 218 -18.30 4.03 -1.56
N ASP A 219 -17.93 5.31 -1.34
CA ASP A 219 -17.01 5.66 -0.26
C ASP A 219 -17.66 5.42 1.12
N TRP A 220 -16.88 4.87 2.02
CA TRP A 220 -17.37 4.55 3.36
C TRP A 220 -17.52 5.78 4.26
N LYS A 221 -16.72 6.83 4.02
CA LYS A 221 -16.64 8.00 4.89
C LYS A 221 -17.05 9.26 4.14
N MET A 222 -18.31 9.58 4.20
CA MET A 222 -18.88 10.79 3.61
C MET A 222 -19.55 11.66 4.69
N PRO A 223 -19.62 13.00 4.49
CA PRO A 223 -20.40 13.86 5.37
C PRO A 223 -21.89 13.57 5.25
N ASP A 224 -22.65 13.91 6.28
CA ASP A 224 -24.11 13.81 6.43
C ASP A 224 -24.64 12.37 6.48
N MET A 225 -24.59 11.61 5.39
CA MET A 225 -24.96 10.19 5.32
C MET A 225 -23.72 9.38 4.96
N ASP A 226 -23.23 8.61 5.92
CA ASP A 226 -22.05 7.75 5.71
C ASP A 226 -22.35 6.54 4.80
N GLY A 227 -21.28 5.85 4.38
CA GLY A 227 -21.42 4.69 3.49
C GLY A 227 -22.27 3.57 4.11
N LEU A 228 -22.13 3.33 5.42
CA LEU A 228 -22.87 2.26 6.10
C LEU A 228 -24.38 2.52 6.14
N GLU A 229 -24.77 3.75 6.42
CA GLU A 229 -26.17 4.16 6.40
C GLU A 229 -26.71 4.11 4.97
N THR A 230 -25.93 4.56 3.98
CA THR A 230 -26.28 4.50 2.56
C THR A 230 -26.56 3.06 2.12
N VAL A 231 -25.69 2.10 2.44
CA VAL A 231 -25.90 0.67 2.16
C VAL A 231 -27.22 0.19 2.77
N ARG A 232 -27.44 0.45 4.06
CA ARG A 232 -28.66 0.02 4.77
C ARG A 232 -29.94 0.57 4.13
N VAL A 233 -29.92 1.82 3.67
CA VAL A 233 -31.08 2.45 3.05
C VAL A 233 -31.33 1.86 1.65
N ILE A 234 -30.27 1.70 0.82
CA ILE A 234 -30.40 1.06 -0.50
C ILE A 234 -30.95 -0.36 -0.34
N ARG A 235 -30.40 -1.16 0.57
CA ARG A 235 -30.85 -2.55 0.80
C ARG A 235 -32.31 -2.64 1.22
N ARG A 236 -32.79 -1.71 2.04
CA ARG A 236 -34.21 -1.65 2.43
C ARG A 236 -35.15 -1.30 1.26
N ARG A 237 -34.69 -0.48 0.30
CA ARG A 237 -35.51 0.02 -0.80
C ARG A 237 -35.46 -0.87 -2.05
N VAL A 238 -34.30 -1.40 -2.38
CA VAL A 238 -34.03 -2.09 -3.65
C VAL A 238 -33.69 -3.58 -3.45
N GLY A 239 -33.40 -3.99 -2.21
CA GLY A 239 -32.97 -5.35 -1.89
C GLY A 239 -31.53 -5.64 -2.28
N ALA A 240 -31.20 -6.93 -2.54
CA ALA A 240 -29.85 -7.40 -2.80
C ALA A 240 -29.51 -7.49 -4.31
N LYS A 241 -30.31 -6.91 -5.20
CA LYS A 241 -30.12 -7.08 -6.66
C LYS A 241 -28.92 -6.32 -7.22
N VAL A 242 -28.61 -5.15 -6.67
CA VAL A 242 -27.53 -4.30 -7.16
C VAL A 242 -26.31 -4.50 -6.28
N PRO A 243 -25.18 -4.98 -6.79
CA PRO A 243 -23.93 -5.09 -6.05
C PRO A 243 -23.48 -3.75 -5.49
N ILE A 244 -23.11 -3.73 -4.21
CA ILE A 244 -22.55 -2.55 -3.53
C ILE A 244 -21.11 -2.84 -3.12
N ILE A 245 -20.19 -2.09 -3.70
CA ILE A 245 -18.75 -2.20 -3.52
C ILE A 245 -18.29 -1.02 -2.67
N ILE A 246 -17.69 -1.27 -1.53
CA ILE A 246 -17.21 -0.22 -0.63
C ILE A 246 -15.78 0.17 -0.96
N ILE A 247 -15.55 1.48 -1.13
CA ILE A 247 -14.18 2.03 -1.25
C ILE A 247 -13.73 2.47 0.13
N SER A 248 -12.52 2.10 0.53
CA SER A 248 -11.94 2.53 1.80
C SER A 248 -10.47 2.92 1.64
N ALA A 249 -10.04 3.89 2.42
CA ALA A 249 -8.65 4.37 2.40
C ALA A 249 -7.68 3.39 3.07
N TYR A 250 -8.10 2.61 4.09
CA TYR A 250 -7.26 1.64 4.83
C TYR A 250 -8.09 0.74 5.76
N ASP A 251 -7.57 -0.47 5.98
CA ASP A 251 -7.82 -1.42 7.08
C ASP A 251 -9.28 -1.71 7.45
N TYR A 252 -9.80 -2.75 6.80
CA TYR A 252 -11.22 -3.15 6.87
C TYR A 252 -11.57 -3.97 8.12
N SER A 253 -10.60 -4.53 8.84
CA SER A 253 -10.80 -5.63 9.77
C SER A 253 -11.83 -5.37 10.90
N ASN A 254 -12.03 -4.11 11.27
CA ASN A 254 -13.02 -3.75 12.31
C ASN A 254 -14.36 -3.27 11.72
N ILE A 255 -14.41 -2.85 10.47
CA ILE A 255 -15.58 -2.20 9.84
C ILE A 255 -16.20 -3.12 8.78
N GLU A 256 -15.41 -4.00 8.18
CA GLU A 256 -15.83 -4.93 7.14
C GLU A 256 -17.05 -5.76 7.57
N LYS A 257 -17.02 -6.31 8.77
CA LYS A 257 -18.14 -7.09 9.31
C LYS A 257 -19.42 -6.27 9.40
N GLU A 258 -19.35 -5.01 9.80
CA GLU A 258 -20.54 -4.14 9.88
C GLU A 258 -21.11 -3.84 8.49
N PHE A 259 -20.25 -3.66 7.47
CA PHE A 259 -20.69 -3.46 6.10
C PHE A 259 -21.22 -4.72 5.44
N ILE A 260 -20.62 -5.88 5.70
CA ILE A 260 -21.15 -7.18 5.23
C ILE A 260 -22.51 -7.44 5.86
N ASP A 261 -22.66 -7.23 7.18
CA ASP A 261 -23.92 -7.36 7.90
C ASP A 261 -24.99 -6.35 7.40
N ALA A 262 -24.56 -5.19 6.89
CA ALA A 262 -25.42 -4.20 6.25
C ALA A 262 -25.81 -4.56 4.81
N GLY A 263 -25.09 -5.51 4.17
CA GLY A 263 -25.35 -6.00 2.83
C GLY A 263 -24.41 -5.44 1.75
N ALA A 264 -23.20 -5.03 2.08
CA ALA A 264 -22.15 -4.77 1.10
C ALA A 264 -21.63 -6.09 0.52
N ASP A 265 -21.29 -6.10 -0.78
CA ASP A 265 -20.92 -7.33 -1.49
C ASP A 265 -19.41 -7.45 -1.71
N ALA A 266 -18.69 -6.32 -1.79
CA ALA A 266 -17.24 -6.32 -2.00
C ALA A 266 -16.58 -5.03 -1.47
N PHE A 267 -15.25 -5.03 -1.46
CA PHE A 267 -14.43 -3.91 -1.00
C PHE A 267 -13.29 -3.62 -1.97
N ILE A 268 -12.95 -2.33 -2.14
CA ILE A 268 -11.79 -1.87 -2.91
C ILE A 268 -11.00 -0.88 -2.05
N SER A 269 -9.69 -1.07 -1.95
CA SER A 269 -8.81 -0.12 -1.26
C SER A 269 -8.50 1.09 -2.14
N LYS A 270 -8.57 2.31 -1.59
CA LYS A 270 -7.93 3.50 -2.22
C LYS A 270 -6.40 3.33 -2.16
N PRO A 271 -5.67 3.75 -3.18
CA PRO A 271 -6.13 4.40 -4.40
C PRO A 271 -6.77 3.44 -5.41
N LEU A 272 -7.70 3.98 -6.21
CA LEU A 272 -8.41 3.21 -7.23
C LEU A 272 -7.51 2.99 -8.45
N PHE A 273 -7.27 1.73 -8.78
CA PHE A 273 -6.58 1.29 -9.99
C PHE A 273 -7.55 0.60 -10.94
N LYS A 274 -7.31 0.75 -12.26
CA LYS A 274 -8.10 0.10 -13.32
C LYS A 274 -8.15 -1.42 -13.13
N SER A 275 -6.99 -2.03 -12.85
CA SER A 275 -6.87 -3.48 -12.61
C SER A 275 -7.69 -3.97 -11.43
N LYS A 276 -7.65 -3.27 -10.29
CA LYS A 276 -8.44 -3.62 -9.10
C LYS A 276 -9.94 -3.45 -9.34
N MET A 277 -10.33 -2.34 -9.98
CA MET A 277 -11.73 -2.07 -10.30
C MET A 277 -12.28 -3.12 -11.24
N LEU A 278 -11.55 -3.46 -12.31
CA LEU A 278 -11.88 -4.52 -13.23
C LEU A 278 -12.11 -5.85 -12.52
N HIS A 279 -11.14 -6.26 -11.71
CA HIS A 279 -11.18 -7.53 -10.99
C HIS A 279 -12.45 -7.64 -10.12
N VAL A 280 -12.74 -6.61 -9.31
CA VAL A 280 -13.92 -6.65 -8.44
C VAL A 280 -15.23 -6.60 -9.23
N LEU A 281 -15.30 -5.84 -10.33
CA LEU A 281 -16.49 -5.79 -11.17
C LEU A 281 -16.74 -7.13 -11.89
N GLN A 282 -15.70 -7.85 -12.28
CA GLN A 282 -15.81 -9.18 -12.90
C GLN A 282 -16.40 -10.24 -11.96
N LEU A 283 -16.26 -10.09 -10.63
CA LEU A 283 -16.87 -11.03 -9.67
C LEU A 283 -18.40 -11.09 -9.76
N PHE A 284 -19.02 -10.05 -10.27
CA PHE A 284 -20.48 -9.95 -10.41
C PHE A 284 -20.97 -10.27 -11.83
N CYS A 285 -20.08 -10.60 -12.77
CA CYS A 285 -20.42 -10.99 -14.12
C CYS A 285 -20.75 -12.48 -14.19
N ASP A 286 -21.98 -12.85 -14.52
CA ASP A 286 -22.40 -14.25 -14.62
C ASP A 286 -21.69 -15.01 -15.76
N THR A 287 -21.26 -14.33 -16.82
CA THR A 287 -20.51 -14.90 -17.94
C THR A 287 -19.03 -15.13 -17.60
N CYS A 288 -18.47 -14.46 -16.60
CA CYS A 288 -17.07 -14.58 -16.23
C CYS A 288 -16.79 -15.74 -15.27
N LYS A 289 -17.82 -16.34 -14.66
CA LYS A 289 -17.66 -17.45 -13.70
C LYS A 289 -17.03 -18.69 -14.32
N ASP A 290 -17.15 -18.89 -15.64
CA ASP A 290 -16.60 -20.03 -16.36
C ASP A 290 -15.17 -19.80 -16.91
N THR A 291 -14.66 -18.55 -16.89
CA THR A 291 -13.35 -18.17 -17.45
C THR A 291 -12.29 -17.78 -16.42
N CYS A 292 -12.69 -17.65 -15.15
CA CYS A 292 -11.76 -17.38 -14.06
C CYS A 292 -11.11 -18.66 -13.52
N ASP A 293 -10.56 -19.49 -14.42
CA ASP A 293 -9.61 -20.53 -14.07
C ASP A 293 -8.22 -19.89 -13.92
N GLY A 294 -7.88 -19.53 -12.71
CA GLY A 294 -6.53 -19.20 -12.34
C GLY A 294 -6.33 -17.78 -11.82
N GLU A 295 -6.34 -17.71 -10.56
CA GLU A 295 -6.09 -16.69 -9.56
C GLU A 295 -7.40 -16.16 -8.95
N ALA A 296 -8.06 -17.06 -8.22
CA ALA A 296 -8.94 -16.66 -7.14
C ALA A 296 -8.12 -15.68 -6.28
N VAL A 297 -8.66 -14.45 -6.10
CA VAL A 297 -8.28 -13.72 -4.88
C VAL A 297 -8.55 -14.73 -3.78
N PRO A 298 -7.55 -15.11 -2.99
CA PRO A 298 -7.84 -16.00 -1.88
C PRO A 298 -8.95 -15.29 -1.12
N GLU A 299 -10.12 -15.91 -1.02
CA GLU A 299 -10.97 -15.65 0.14
C GLU A 299 -9.96 -15.55 1.28
N LEU A 300 -9.95 -14.43 1.99
CA LEU A 300 -9.14 -14.28 3.18
C LEU A 300 -9.55 -15.41 4.12
N HIS A 301 -8.99 -16.57 3.82
CA HIS A 301 -9.14 -17.72 4.67
C HIS A 301 -8.49 -17.33 5.99
N ASN A 302 -9.29 -17.36 7.01
CA ASN A 302 -8.93 -17.21 8.42
C ASN A 302 -7.88 -18.27 8.88
N GLU A 303 -7.25 -18.96 7.93
CA GLU A 303 -6.32 -20.08 8.15
C GLU A 303 -4.95 -19.64 8.69
N LEU A 304 -4.55 -18.39 8.42
CA LEU A 304 -3.35 -17.79 9.02
C LEU A 304 -3.62 -17.17 10.38
N ALA A 305 -4.89 -16.91 10.72
CA ALA A 305 -5.24 -16.27 11.98
C ALA A 305 -4.78 -17.11 13.20
N GLY A 306 -4.10 -16.42 14.11
CA GLY A 306 -3.56 -17.05 15.33
C GLY A 306 -2.21 -17.75 15.16
N LYS A 307 -1.67 -17.89 13.93
CA LYS A 307 -0.30 -18.38 13.70
C LYS A 307 0.72 -17.38 14.23
N ARG A 308 1.82 -17.88 14.77
CA ARG A 308 2.86 -17.08 15.42
C ARG A 308 4.10 -16.95 14.55
N VAL A 309 4.47 -15.71 14.28
CA VAL A 309 5.59 -15.33 13.43
C VAL A 309 6.69 -14.72 14.29
N LEU A 310 7.93 -15.20 14.15
CA LEU A 310 9.12 -14.50 14.61
C LEU A 310 9.68 -13.68 13.43
N LEU A 311 9.52 -12.36 13.49
CA LEU A 311 10.04 -11.43 12.48
C LEU A 311 11.39 -10.88 12.90
N VAL A 312 12.39 -11.00 12.05
CA VAL A 312 13.75 -10.50 12.32
C VAL A 312 14.14 -9.49 11.25
N GLU A 313 14.27 -8.23 11.65
CA GLU A 313 14.56 -7.08 10.78
C GLU A 313 15.30 -6.02 11.59
N ASP A 314 16.43 -5.52 11.11
CA ASP A 314 17.26 -4.56 11.82
C ASP A 314 16.73 -3.13 11.72
N ASN A 315 16.15 -2.76 10.58
CA ASN A 315 15.56 -1.45 10.39
C ASN A 315 14.26 -1.31 11.17
N GLU A 316 14.20 -0.38 12.13
CA GLU A 316 13.04 -0.16 13.00
C GLU A 316 11.75 0.12 12.20
N LEU A 317 11.84 0.96 11.15
CA LEU A 317 10.69 1.31 10.33
C LEU A 317 10.18 0.12 9.51
N ASN A 318 11.08 -0.64 8.87
CA ASN A 318 10.71 -1.83 8.10
C ASN A 318 10.08 -2.88 9.02
N ARG A 319 10.64 -3.06 10.21
CA ARG A 319 10.14 -3.98 11.22
C ARG A 319 8.72 -3.59 11.68
N GLU A 320 8.48 -2.31 11.97
CA GLU A 320 7.16 -1.82 12.37
C GLU A 320 6.13 -2.03 11.26
N ILE A 321 6.47 -1.70 10.00
CA ILE A 321 5.59 -1.92 8.85
C ILE A 321 5.27 -3.40 8.67
N ALA A 322 6.29 -4.27 8.71
CA ALA A 322 6.09 -5.70 8.51
C ALA A 322 5.25 -6.33 9.65
N VAL A 323 5.47 -5.92 10.91
CA VAL A 323 4.63 -6.35 12.05
C VAL A 323 3.17 -5.98 11.79
N GLU A 324 2.91 -4.75 11.42
CA GLU A 324 1.57 -4.27 11.19
C GLU A 324 0.87 -5.03 10.06
N LEU A 325 1.57 -5.23 8.94
CA LEU A 325 1.04 -5.98 7.79
C LEU A 325 0.68 -7.43 8.13
N LEU A 326 1.48 -8.09 8.97
CA LEU A 326 1.24 -9.46 9.40
C LEU A 326 0.11 -9.54 10.43
N GLU A 327 0.07 -8.62 11.39
CA GLU A 327 -0.99 -8.54 12.41
C GLU A 327 -2.36 -8.23 11.78
N MET A 328 -2.40 -7.46 10.70
CA MET A 328 -3.63 -7.20 9.92
C MET A 328 -4.28 -8.48 9.38
N GLN A 329 -3.48 -9.51 9.10
CA GLN A 329 -3.97 -10.82 8.66
C GLN A 329 -4.25 -11.78 9.82
N GLY A 330 -4.31 -11.26 11.05
CA GLY A 330 -4.60 -12.05 12.24
C GLY A 330 -3.42 -12.88 12.75
N LEU A 331 -2.21 -12.70 12.23
CA LEU A 331 -1.00 -13.34 12.71
C LEU A 331 -0.55 -12.69 14.04
N GLN A 332 0.05 -13.50 14.92
CA GLN A 332 0.69 -13.01 16.14
C GLN A 332 2.18 -12.82 15.88
N VAL A 333 2.68 -11.60 15.95
CA VAL A 333 4.07 -11.29 15.60
C VAL A 333 4.90 -10.95 16.83
N GLU A 334 6.02 -11.64 16.99
CA GLU A 334 7.09 -11.26 17.90
C GLU A 334 8.31 -10.85 17.07
N SER A 335 8.92 -9.70 17.37
CA SER A 335 9.98 -9.16 16.54
C SER A 335 11.32 -9.08 17.24
N ALA A 336 12.41 -9.27 16.46
CA ALA A 336 13.79 -9.13 16.87
C ALA A 336 14.53 -8.14 15.95
N GLU A 337 15.48 -7.40 16.50
CA GLU A 337 16.27 -6.37 15.79
C GLU A 337 17.57 -6.89 15.15
N ASN A 338 17.95 -8.14 15.38
CA ASN A 338 19.13 -8.81 14.84
C ASN A 338 19.06 -10.32 15.04
N GLY A 339 19.93 -11.06 14.36
CA GLY A 339 19.97 -12.52 14.43
C GLY A 339 20.21 -13.07 15.84
N LYS A 340 21.04 -12.40 16.66
CA LYS A 340 21.32 -12.83 18.04
C LYS A 340 20.06 -12.75 18.90
N SER A 341 19.35 -11.64 18.86
CA SER A 341 18.09 -11.47 19.58
C SER A 341 17.05 -12.49 19.14
N ALA A 342 17.00 -12.82 17.84
CA ALA A 342 16.10 -13.84 17.31
C ALA A 342 16.41 -15.24 17.87
N VAL A 343 17.67 -15.65 17.89
CA VAL A 343 18.11 -16.92 18.49
C VAL A 343 17.75 -16.97 19.98
N GLU A 344 17.98 -15.88 20.73
CA GLU A 344 17.63 -15.80 22.15
C GLU A 344 16.13 -15.94 22.40
N LEU A 345 15.29 -15.28 21.60
CA LEU A 345 13.83 -15.41 21.67
C LEU A 345 13.40 -16.84 21.35
N PHE A 346 13.94 -17.44 20.29
CA PHE A 346 13.64 -18.81 19.92
C PHE A 346 14.06 -19.82 21.01
N VAL A 347 15.21 -19.65 21.63
CA VAL A 347 15.67 -20.51 22.74
C VAL A 347 14.77 -20.39 23.97
N ARG A 348 14.31 -19.20 24.30
CA ARG A 348 13.42 -18.96 25.46
C ARG A 348 11.98 -19.41 25.21
N SER A 349 11.56 -19.54 23.98
CA SER A 349 10.21 -19.98 23.65
C SER A 349 9.99 -21.46 23.94
N ALA A 350 8.74 -21.86 24.22
CA ALA A 350 8.36 -23.27 24.31
C ALA A 350 8.52 -23.96 22.95
N PRO A 351 8.84 -25.25 22.88
CA PRO A 351 8.86 -25.98 21.62
C PRO A 351 7.53 -25.88 20.87
N GLY A 352 7.58 -25.50 19.57
CA GLY A 352 6.39 -25.28 18.75
C GLY A 352 5.65 -23.97 19.03
N TYR A 353 6.29 -23.02 19.70
CA TYR A 353 5.68 -21.70 19.98
C TYR A 353 5.54 -20.84 18.71
N TYR A 354 6.54 -20.84 17.83
CA TYR A 354 6.48 -20.16 16.54
C TYR A 354 6.10 -21.14 15.43
N ASP A 355 5.28 -20.67 14.48
CA ASP A 355 4.89 -21.42 13.28
C ASP A 355 5.84 -21.13 12.10
N VAL A 356 6.42 -19.93 12.04
CA VAL A 356 7.35 -19.49 10.99
C VAL A 356 8.31 -18.42 11.49
N VAL A 357 9.49 -18.35 10.88
CA VAL A 357 10.47 -17.28 11.07
C VAL A 357 10.65 -16.53 9.75
N LEU A 358 10.44 -15.20 9.77
CA LEU A 358 10.82 -14.28 8.70
C LEU A 358 12.17 -13.66 9.07
N MET A 359 13.21 -13.96 8.32
CA MET A 359 14.59 -13.66 8.68
C MET A 359 15.25 -12.75 7.65
N ASP A 360 15.53 -11.51 8.02
CA ASP A 360 16.41 -10.66 7.20
C ASP A 360 17.80 -11.27 7.09
N ILE A 361 18.38 -11.23 5.90
CA ILE A 361 19.71 -11.76 5.65
C ILE A 361 20.78 -10.78 6.14
N GLN A 362 20.64 -9.50 5.84
CA GLN A 362 21.68 -8.49 6.10
C GLN A 362 21.36 -7.71 7.36
N MET A 363 21.94 -8.13 8.49
CA MET A 363 21.74 -7.49 9.78
C MET A 363 23.07 -7.33 10.53
N PRO A 364 23.20 -6.28 11.38
CA PRO A 364 24.36 -6.12 12.26
C PRO A 364 24.36 -7.18 13.37
N VAL A 365 25.51 -7.38 14.03
CA VAL A 365 25.76 -8.25 15.17
C VAL A 365 25.78 -9.74 14.81
N MET A 366 24.74 -10.25 14.17
CA MET A 366 24.59 -11.62 13.65
C MET A 366 23.70 -11.57 12.44
N ASP A 367 24.18 -12.03 11.30
CA ASP A 367 23.43 -12.07 10.06
C ASP A 367 22.37 -13.20 10.05
N GLY A 368 21.49 -13.17 9.04
CA GLY A 368 20.38 -14.14 8.95
C GLY A 368 20.85 -15.55 8.66
N TYR A 369 22.00 -15.74 8.00
CA TYR A 369 22.56 -17.06 7.74
C TYR A 369 23.12 -17.69 9.04
N GLU A 370 23.88 -16.91 9.80
CA GLU A 370 24.41 -17.31 11.09
C GLU A 370 23.28 -17.61 12.09
N ALA A 371 22.27 -16.78 12.15
CA ALA A 371 21.11 -16.95 13.01
C ALA A 371 20.32 -18.23 12.63
N THR A 372 20.12 -18.47 11.34
CA THR A 372 19.46 -19.69 10.86
C THR A 372 20.24 -20.95 11.22
N ALA A 373 21.56 -20.94 11.01
CA ALA A 373 22.42 -22.06 11.36
C ALA A 373 22.40 -22.30 12.88
N ALA A 374 22.43 -21.24 13.70
CA ALA A 374 22.33 -21.34 15.16
C ALA A 374 20.99 -21.93 15.61
N ILE A 375 19.86 -21.51 15.02
CA ILE A 375 18.53 -22.07 15.31
C ILE A 375 18.50 -23.55 14.92
N ARG A 376 18.97 -23.93 13.73
CA ARG A 376 18.99 -25.33 13.24
C ARG A 376 19.86 -26.26 14.09
N ALA A 377 20.89 -25.72 14.73
CA ALA A 377 21.79 -26.47 15.60
C ALA A 377 21.24 -26.72 17.02
N LEU A 378 20.10 -26.13 17.38
CA LEU A 378 19.50 -26.30 18.69
C LEU A 378 19.00 -27.74 18.87
N PRO A 379 19.14 -28.35 20.06
CA PRO A 379 18.68 -29.73 20.35
C PRO A 379 17.15 -29.79 20.57
N ARG A 380 16.37 -29.26 19.59
CA ARG A 380 14.91 -29.20 19.60
C ARG A 380 14.36 -29.70 18.28
N GLN A 381 13.30 -30.48 18.32
CA GLN A 381 12.69 -31.02 17.08
C GLN A 381 12.06 -29.94 16.20
N ASP A 382 11.45 -28.94 16.80
CA ASP A 382 10.85 -27.81 16.09
C ASP A 382 11.91 -26.91 15.43
N ALA A 383 13.09 -26.75 16.00
CA ALA A 383 14.20 -26.01 15.41
C ALA A 383 14.65 -26.55 14.04
N VAL A 384 14.49 -27.86 13.82
CA VAL A 384 14.81 -28.51 12.54
C VAL A 384 13.68 -28.33 11.52
N ARG A 385 12.43 -28.25 11.98
CA ARG A 385 11.23 -28.30 11.11
C ARG A 385 10.62 -26.94 10.81
N ILE A 386 10.78 -25.94 11.69
CA ILE A 386 10.16 -24.64 11.52
C ILE A 386 10.54 -24.03 10.17
N PRO A 387 9.58 -23.54 9.37
CA PRO A 387 9.89 -22.78 8.18
C PRO A 387 10.67 -21.50 8.53
N ILE A 388 11.83 -21.29 7.90
CA ILE A 388 12.61 -20.06 7.98
C ILE A 388 12.65 -19.48 6.58
N LEU A 389 12.00 -18.33 6.41
CA LEU A 389 11.86 -17.64 5.12
C LEU A 389 12.80 -16.44 5.12
N ALA A 390 13.71 -16.39 4.16
CA ALA A 390 14.66 -15.29 4.02
C ALA A 390 13.97 -14.02 3.52
N LEU A 391 14.24 -12.87 4.13
CA LEU A 391 13.95 -11.55 3.57
C LEU A 391 15.24 -11.04 2.92
N THR A 392 15.26 -10.86 1.59
CA THR A 392 16.48 -10.54 0.84
C THR A 392 16.32 -9.32 -0.04
N ALA A 393 17.31 -8.45 -0.09
CA ALA A 393 17.37 -7.33 -1.03
C ALA A 393 17.65 -7.77 -2.48
N ASN A 394 18.09 -9.01 -2.73
CA ASN A 394 18.54 -9.47 -4.03
C ASN A 394 18.05 -10.89 -4.35
N ALA A 395 17.43 -11.06 -5.50
CA ALA A 395 16.94 -12.36 -5.99
C ALA A 395 17.99 -13.15 -6.81
N PHE A 396 19.30 -12.83 -6.71
CA PHE A 396 20.31 -13.52 -7.49
C PHE A 396 20.54 -14.97 -7.04
N VAL A 397 20.74 -15.85 -8.01
CA VAL A 397 20.94 -17.31 -7.84
C VAL A 397 22.02 -17.68 -6.80
N THR A 398 23.02 -16.80 -6.59
CA THR A 398 24.09 -17.00 -5.61
C THR A 398 23.63 -16.88 -4.17
N ASP A 399 22.64 -16.03 -3.86
CA ASP A 399 22.15 -15.81 -2.50
C ASP A 399 21.08 -16.84 -2.13
N VAL A 400 20.31 -17.32 -3.11
CA VAL A 400 19.38 -18.45 -2.93
C VAL A 400 20.16 -19.74 -2.56
N GLY A 401 21.33 -19.96 -3.16
CA GLY A 401 22.19 -21.10 -2.82
C GLY A 401 22.72 -21.03 -1.39
N LYS A 402 23.12 -19.85 -0.92
CA LYS A 402 23.61 -19.64 0.46
C LYS A 402 22.48 -19.81 1.49
N ALA A 403 21.30 -19.26 1.22
CA ALA A 403 20.13 -19.38 2.08
C ALA A 403 19.75 -20.85 2.28
N LYS A 404 19.72 -21.63 1.21
CA LYS A 404 19.43 -23.06 1.26
C LYS A 404 20.50 -23.85 2.04
N ASN A 405 21.77 -23.51 1.86
CA ASN A 405 22.88 -24.14 2.59
C ASN A 405 22.87 -23.78 4.09
N ALA A 406 22.39 -22.60 4.48
CA ALA A 406 22.20 -22.21 5.86
C ALA A 406 20.99 -22.90 6.52
N GLY A 407 20.11 -23.55 5.75
CA GLY A 407 18.93 -24.25 6.22
C GLY A 407 17.64 -23.42 6.16
N MET A 408 17.60 -22.34 5.36
CA MET A 408 16.38 -21.60 5.06
C MET A 408 15.51 -22.38 4.06
N ASN A 409 14.19 -22.21 4.15
CA ASN A 409 13.22 -22.98 3.38
C ASN A 409 12.78 -22.29 2.10
N ASP A 410 12.65 -20.95 2.14
CA ASP A 410 12.23 -20.14 1.00
C ASP A 410 12.77 -18.71 1.14
N HIS A 411 12.49 -17.86 0.17
CA HIS A 411 12.91 -16.44 0.20
C HIS A 411 11.81 -15.51 -0.32
N ILE A 412 11.81 -14.29 0.22
CA ILE A 412 10.93 -13.19 -0.15
C ILE A 412 11.83 -11.99 -0.43
N THR A 413 11.66 -11.37 -1.59
CA THR A 413 12.45 -10.21 -1.97
C THR A 413 11.95 -8.94 -1.29
N LYS A 414 12.87 -8.10 -0.84
CA LYS A 414 12.58 -6.72 -0.43
C LYS A 414 12.62 -5.80 -1.67
N PRO A 415 11.68 -4.84 -1.80
CA PRO A 415 10.62 -4.50 -0.86
C PRO A 415 9.56 -5.62 -0.79
N ILE A 416 9.03 -5.83 0.43
CA ILE A 416 8.08 -6.91 0.67
C ILE A 416 6.80 -6.66 -0.15
N ASN A 417 6.57 -7.50 -1.16
CA ASN A 417 5.30 -7.56 -1.88
C ASN A 417 4.32 -8.41 -1.06
N LEU A 418 3.17 -7.84 -0.72
CA LEU A 418 2.17 -8.49 0.13
C LEU A 418 1.64 -9.80 -0.47
N GLU A 419 1.37 -9.82 -1.75
CA GLU A 419 0.87 -11.02 -2.45
C GLU A 419 1.88 -12.16 -2.37
N VAL A 420 3.16 -11.86 -2.62
CA VAL A 420 4.26 -12.85 -2.54
C VAL A 420 4.48 -13.31 -1.09
N LEU A 421 4.44 -12.36 -0.13
CA LEU A 421 4.57 -12.68 1.30
C LEU A 421 3.49 -13.65 1.74
N PHE A 422 2.22 -13.32 1.50
CA PHE A 422 1.11 -14.16 1.95
C PHE A 422 1.01 -15.46 1.17
N ALA A 423 1.23 -15.48 -0.14
CA ALA A 423 1.31 -16.73 -0.92
C ALA A 423 2.40 -17.66 -0.37
N THR A 424 3.57 -17.10 0.01
CA THR A 424 4.65 -17.91 0.60
C THR A 424 4.29 -18.37 2.01
N LEU A 425 3.65 -17.55 2.83
CA LEU A 425 3.17 -17.94 4.16
C LEU A 425 2.10 -19.04 4.07
N TYR A 426 1.14 -18.94 3.16
CA TYR A 426 0.16 -20.01 2.91
C TYR A 426 0.83 -21.34 2.56
N LYS A 427 1.77 -21.31 1.62
CA LYS A 427 2.53 -22.51 1.19
C LYS A 427 3.19 -23.25 2.34
N TRP A 428 3.62 -22.53 3.39
CA TRP A 428 4.38 -23.12 4.50
C TRP A 428 3.59 -23.33 5.79
N LEU A 429 2.43 -22.68 5.96
CA LEU A 429 1.64 -22.69 7.20
C LEU A 429 0.30 -23.44 7.08
N VAL A 430 -0.18 -23.61 5.84
CA VAL A 430 -1.42 -24.32 5.49
C VAL A 430 -1.10 -25.51 4.60
#